data_cb49295f7dbb68c873d070b3f8575269
#
_entry.id   cb49295f7dbb68c873d070b3f8575269
#
_cell.length_a   1.000
_cell.length_b   1.000
_cell.length_c   1.000
_cell.angle_alpha   90.00
_cell.angle_beta   90.00
_cell.angle_gamma   90.00
#
_symmetry.space_group_name_H-M   'P 1'
#
loop_
_entity.id
_entity.type
_entity.pdbx_description
1 polymer ?
#
loop_
_entity_poly.entity_id
_entity_poly.type
_entity_poly.pdbx_seq_one_letter_code
_entity_poly.pdbx_strand_id
1 'polypeptide(L)'
;MDKLEPEHFHEHTHDHADAHQHPHHENTKYVQNRLARASGHLQHVRAMVDSEEDCSDVLMQLSAVIGALQSIAKVILKDHLDHCVVDAVQSGDIRTLKTAIISSPASRPPARSLPP
;
A
#
# COMPACT_ATOMS: atom_id res chain seq x y z
N MET A 1 54.75 -11.27 -23.31
CA MET A 1 53.67 -11.98 -24.00
C MET A 1 52.54 -12.14 -22.99
N ASP A 2 51.69 -11.13 -22.86
CA ASP A 2 50.53 -11.14 -22.00
C ASP A 2 49.33 -11.69 -22.76
N LYS A 3 48.87 -12.86 -22.34
CA LYS A 3 47.61 -13.40 -22.80
C LYS A 3 46.47 -12.73 -22.00
N LEU A 4 45.81 -11.81 -22.63
CA LEU A 4 44.51 -11.32 -22.15
C LEU A 4 43.46 -12.44 -22.33
N GLU A 5 43.04 -13.00 -21.25
CA GLU A 5 41.88 -13.88 -21.21
C GLU A 5 40.61 -13.03 -21.34
N PRO A 6 39.63 -13.42 -22.17
CA PRO A 6 38.37 -12.68 -22.26
C PRO A 6 37.50 -12.97 -21.07
N GLU A 7 37.14 -11.90 -20.39
CA GLU A 7 36.13 -11.89 -19.33
C GLU A 7 34.82 -12.47 -19.85
N HIS A 8 34.41 -13.59 -19.31
CA HIS A 8 33.09 -14.16 -19.55
C HIS A 8 32.03 -13.29 -18.89
N PHE A 9 31.41 -12.45 -19.70
CA PHE A 9 30.14 -11.82 -19.36
C PHE A 9 29.08 -12.91 -19.27
N HIS A 10 28.70 -13.31 -18.06
CA HIS A 10 27.49 -14.07 -17.84
C HIS A 10 26.30 -13.13 -17.94
N GLU A 11 25.73 -13.06 -19.10
CA GLU A 11 24.44 -12.48 -19.35
C GLU A 11 23.38 -13.37 -18.68
N HIS A 12 23.02 -13.01 -17.46
CA HIS A 12 21.85 -13.59 -16.80
C HIS A 12 20.60 -12.98 -17.41
N THR A 13 20.19 -13.55 -18.52
CA THR A 13 18.84 -13.36 -19.01
C THR A 13 17.89 -14.06 -18.04
N HIS A 14 17.41 -13.32 -17.05
CA HIS A 14 16.24 -13.74 -16.28
C HIS A 14 15.03 -13.59 -17.17
N ASP A 15 14.74 -14.64 -17.90
CA ASP A 15 13.50 -14.82 -18.61
C ASP A 15 12.40 -15.08 -17.56
N HIS A 16 11.89 -14.01 -16.97
CA HIS A 16 10.69 -14.05 -16.16
C HIS A 16 9.47 -13.97 -17.04
N ALA A 17 9.31 -14.98 -17.88
CA ALA A 17 8.05 -15.27 -18.54
C ALA A 17 7.10 -15.91 -17.51
N ASP A 18 6.64 -15.14 -16.56
CA ASP A 18 5.45 -15.45 -15.82
C ASP A 18 4.65 -14.16 -15.65
N ALA A 19 3.98 -13.84 -16.72
CA ALA A 19 3.02 -12.77 -16.76
C ALA A 19 1.75 -13.20 -16.02
N HIS A 20 1.83 -13.33 -14.71
CA HIS A 20 0.68 -13.03 -13.90
C HIS A 20 0.51 -11.51 -13.98
N GLN A 21 -0.11 -11.06 -15.05
CA GLN A 21 -0.58 -9.70 -15.16
C GLN A 21 -1.64 -9.52 -14.06
N HIS A 22 -1.16 -9.24 -12.84
CA HIS A 22 -2.02 -8.57 -11.89
C HIS A 22 -2.45 -7.27 -12.56
N PRO A 23 -3.74 -7.04 -12.73
CA PRO A 23 -4.19 -5.81 -13.35
C PRO A 23 -3.51 -4.66 -12.62
N HIS A 24 -2.74 -3.87 -13.34
CA HIS A 24 -2.10 -2.70 -12.78
C HIS A 24 -3.21 -1.85 -12.20
N HIS A 25 -3.22 -1.71 -10.89
CA HIS A 25 -4.13 -0.79 -10.24
C HIS A 25 -3.85 0.59 -10.81
N GLU A 26 -4.87 1.23 -11.33
CA GLU A 26 -4.77 2.53 -12.00
C GLU A 26 -4.01 3.57 -11.17
N ASN A 27 -4.05 3.43 -9.85
CA ASN A 27 -3.45 4.35 -8.89
C ASN A 27 -2.10 3.87 -8.30
N THR A 28 -1.46 2.85 -8.87
CA THR A 28 -0.22 2.27 -8.30
C THR A 28 0.86 3.33 -8.08
N LYS A 29 1.14 4.15 -9.08
CA LYS A 29 2.15 5.20 -8.97
C LYS A 29 1.79 6.27 -7.94
N TYR A 30 0.54 6.65 -7.90
CA TYR A 30 0.02 7.59 -6.91
C TYR A 30 0.20 7.04 -5.49
N VAL A 31 -0.16 5.78 -5.26
CA VAL A 31 -0.01 5.08 -3.98
C VAL A 31 1.47 4.97 -3.59
N GLN A 32 2.35 4.58 -4.52
CA GLN A 32 3.79 4.51 -4.27
C GLN A 32 4.37 5.86 -3.83
N ASN A 33 4.01 6.94 -4.50
CA ASN A 33 4.48 8.28 -4.17
C ASN A 33 3.97 8.73 -2.78
N ARG A 34 2.73 8.42 -2.47
CA ARG A 34 2.15 8.72 -1.16
C ARG A 34 2.80 7.92 -0.04
N LEU A 35 3.06 6.64 -0.27
CA LEU A 35 3.78 5.79 0.69
C LEU A 35 5.21 6.29 0.93
N ALA A 36 5.90 6.72 -0.11
CA ALA A 36 7.23 7.30 0.03
C ALA A 36 7.23 8.57 0.91
N ARG A 37 6.25 9.45 0.72
CA ARG A 37 6.07 10.63 1.58
C ARG A 37 5.77 10.25 3.03
N ALA A 38 4.84 9.32 3.25
CA ALA A 38 4.49 8.86 4.58
C ALA A 38 5.68 8.21 5.28
N SER A 39 6.48 7.45 4.55
CA SER A 39 7.72 6.84 5.06
C SER A 39 8.72 7.91 5.51
N GLY A 40 8.95 8.94 4.71
CA GLY A 40 9.82 10.07 5.08
C GLY A 40 9.30 10.84 6.29
N HIS A 41 7.99 11.06 6.37
CA HIS A 41 7.35 11.71 7.50
C HIS A 41 7.48 10.87 8.77
N LEU A 42 7.30 9.56 8.69
CA LEU A 42 7.49 8.64 9.82
C LEU A 42 8.95 8.65 10.32
N GLN A 43 9.92 8.71 9.42
CA GLN A 43 11.33 8.86 9.81
C GLN A 43 11.59 10.17 10.55
N HIS A 44 10.94 11.26 10.14
CA HIS A 44 11.00 12.52 10.84
C HIS A 44 10.44 12.40 12.26
N VAL A 45 9.30 11.75 12.44
CA VAL A 45 8.72 11.48 13.77
C VAL A 45 9.67 10.66 14.63
N ARG A 46 10.31 9.66 14.06
CA ARG A 46 11.32 8.86 14.75
C ARG A 46 12.50 9.72 15.24
N ALA A 47 12.98 10.62 14.39
CA ALA A 47 14.04 11.56 14.77
C ALA A 47 13.61 12.51 15.91
N MET A 48 12.36 12.95 15.90
CA MET A 48 11.80 13.76 16.99
C MET A 48 11.81 13.01 18.33
N VAL A 49 11.46 11.72 18.31
CA VAL A 49 11.52 10.85 19.50
C VAL A 49 12.97 10.68 19.98
N ASP A 50 13.89 10.42 19.07
CA ASP A 50 15.31 10.28 19.38
C ASP A 50 15.92 11.57 19.97
N SER A 51 15.41 12.72 19.56
CA SER A 51 15.83 14.06 20.04
C SER A 51 15.07 14.52 21.29
N GLU A 52 14.22 13.66 21.84
CA GLU A 52 13.41 13.96 23.04
C GLU A 52 12.57 15.25 22.90
N GLU A 53 12.02 15.49 21.71
CA GLU A 53 11.12 16.61 21.48
C GLU A 53 9.82 16.48 22.28
N ASP A 54 9.08 17.58 22.41
CA ASP A 54 7.83 17.61 23.17
C ASP A 54 6.84 16.56 22.67
N CYS A 55 6.29 15.78 23.60
CA CYS A 55 5.31 14.71 23.29
C CYS A 55 4.11 15.22 22.50
N SER A 56 3.65 16.44 22.75
CA SER A 56 2.52 17.02 22.00
C SER A 56 2.85 17.19 20.53
N ASP A 57 4.06 17.65 20.23
CA ASP A 57 4.52 17.84 18.86
C ASP A 57 4.71 16.50 18.15
N VAL A 58 5.30 15.52 18.84
CA VAL A 58 5.47 14.16 18.35
C VAL A 58 4.11 13.53 18.02
N LEU A 59 3.15 13.64 18.93
CA LEU A 59 1.80 13.10 18.73
C LEU A 59 1.07 13.78 17.56
N MET A 60 1.24 15.09 17.40
CA MET A 60 0.66 15.81 16.28
C MET A 60 1.21 15.31 14.95
N GLN A 61 2.50 15.14 14.82
CA GLN A 61 3.16 14.64 13.63
C GLN A 61 2.80 13.18 13.36
N LEU A 62 2.77 12.35 14.40
CA LEU A 62 2.36 10.94 14.27
C LEU A 62 0.89 10.82 13.81
N SER A 63 0.00 11.64 14.32
CA SER A 63 -1.41 11.69 13.89
C SER A 63 -1.53 12.03 12.40
N ALA A 64 -0.68 12.94 11.90
CA ALA A 64 -0.65 13.26 10.48
C ALA A 64 -0.17 12.07 9.63
N VAL A 65 0.80 11.30 10.09
CA VAL A 65 1.25 10.06 9.42
C VAL A 65 0.14 9.03 9.38
N ILE A 66 -0.55 8.81 10.50
CA ILE A 66 -1.69 7.89 10.58
C ILE A 66 -2.79 8.29 9.59
N GLY A 67 -3.15 9.57 9.54
CA GLY A 67 -4.14 10.08 8.60
C GLY A 67 -3.73 9.88 7.14
N ALA A 68 -2.45 10.09 6.81
CA ALA A 68 -1.92 9.84 5.47
C ALA A 68 -2.01 8.35 5.09
N LEU A 69 -1.65 7.45 6.00
CA LEU A 69 -1.75 6.00 5.76
C LEU A 69 -3.20 5.54 5.60
N GLN A 70 -4.12 6.08 6.39
CA GLN A 70 -5.56 5.79 6.22
C GLN A 70 -6.09 6.24 4.86
N SER A 71 -5.67 7.41 4.38
CA SER A 71 -6.05 7.90 3.04
C SER A 71 -5.51 7.00 1.93
N ILE A 72 -4.28 6.53 2.06
CA ILE A 72 -3.67 5.58 1.12
C ILE A 72 -4.44 4.24 1.13
N ALA A 73 -4.76 3.73 2.31
CA ALA A 73 -5.52 2.50 2.46
C ALA A 73 -6.90 2.58 1.78
N LYS A 74 -7.56 3.73 1.86
CA LYS A 74 -8.85 3.97 1.17
C LYS A 74 -8.71 3.90 -0.36
N VAL A 75 -7.64 4.45 -0.91
CA VAL A 75 -7.38 4.38 -2.36
C VAL A 75 -7.15 2.94 -2.80
N ILE A 76 -6.33 2.20 -2.08
CA ILE A 76 -6.07 0.79 -2.37
C ILE A 76 -7.36 -0.04 -2.27
N LEU A 77 -8.13 0.18 -1.23
CA LEU A 77 -9.40 -0.51 -1.02
C LEU A 77 -10.39 -0.23 -2.16
N LYS A 78 -10.49 1.04 -2.58
CA LYS A 78 -11.36 1.42 -3.69
C LYS A 78 -10.97 0.69 -4.98
N ASP A 79 -9.68 0.68 -5.31
CA ASP A 79 -9.17 -0.04 -6.48
C ASP A 79 -9.46 -1.54 -6.40
N HIS A 80 -9.26 -2.12 -5.22
CA HIS A 80 -9.55 -3.53 -4.99
C HIS A 80 -11.04 -3.85 -5.19
N LEU A 81 -11.92 -3.05 -4.64
CA LEU A 81 -13.37 -3.21 -4.79
C LEU A 81 -13.83 -3.03 -6.23
N ASP A 82 -13.31 -2.03 -6.94
CA ASP A 82 -13.64 -1.79 -8.35
C ASP A 82 -13.26 -3.01 -9.21
N HIS A 83 -12.09 -3.61 -8.98
CA HIS A 83 -11.65 -4.83 -9.67
C HIS A 83 -12.47 -6.06 -9.27
N CYS A 84 -12.71 -6.26 -7.98
CA CYS A 84 -13.53 -7.37 -7.48
C CYS A 84 -14.95 -7.31 -8.00
N VAL A 85 -15.57 -6.15 -8.07
CA VAL A 85 -16.93 -5.98 -8.60
C VAL A 85 -16.96 -6.32 -10.08
N VAL A 86 -15.99 -5.86 -10.87
CA VAL A 86 -15.90 -6.18 -12.30
C VAL A 86 -15.73 -7.69 -12.50
N ASP A 87 -14.81 -8.33 -11.77
CA ASP A 87 -14.59 -9.77 -11.85
C ASP A 87 -15.82 -10.57 -11.44
N ALA A 88 -16.51 -10.17 -10.37
CA ALA A 88 -17.74 -10.81 -9.91
C ALA A 88 -18.87 -10.70 -10.93
N VAL A 89 -19.02 -9.55 -11.57
CA VAL A 89 -20.03 -9.35 -12.63
C VAL A 89 -19.70 -10.18 -13.87
N GLN A 90 -18.43 -10.25 -14.28
CA GLN A 90 -18.00 -11.03 -15.44
C GLN A 90 -18.08 -12.53 -15.20
N SER A 91 -17.77 -13.01 -14.00
CA SER A 91 -17.82 -14.42 -13.62
C SER A 91 -19.20 -14.88 -13.12
N GLY A 92 -20.10 -13.95 -12.79
CA GLY A 92 -21.38 -14.25 -12.14
C GLY A 92 -21.24 -14.70 -10.69
N ASP A 93 -20.10 -14.47 -10.04
CA ASP A 93 -19.82 -14.92 -8.68
C ASP A 93 -20.24 -13.88 -7.64
N ILE A 94 -21.49 -13.99 -7.17
CA ILE A 94 -22.04 -13.12 -6.13
C ILE A 94 -21.34 -13.32 -4.77
N ARG A 95 -20.76 -14.50 -4.51
CA ARG A 95 -20.07 -14.77 -3.24
C ARG A 95 -18.81 -13.95 -3.10
N THR A 96 -18.01 -13.83 -4.14
CA THR A 96 -16.82 -12.98 -4.15
C THR A 96 -17.18 -11.53 -3.88
N LEU A 97 -18.24 -11.02 -4.48
CA LEU A 97 -18.74 -9.67 -4.24
C LEU A 97 -19.14 -9.45 -2.78
N LYS A 98 -19.90 -10.37 -2.19
CA LYS A 98 -20.31 -10.31 -0.79
C LYS A 98 -19.11 -10.32 0.15
N THR A 99 -18.13 -11.16 -0.09
CA THR A 99 -16.90 -11.24 0.71
C THR A 99 -16.11 -9.93 0.66
N ALA A 100 -15.96 -9.32 -0.51
CA ALA A 100 -15.27 -8.06 -0.67
C ALA A 100 -15.95 -6.92 0.10
N ILE A 101 -17.26 -6.85 0.09
CA ILE A 101 -18.05 -5.84 0.81
C ILE A 101 -17.97 -6.05 2.32
N ILE A 102 -18.09 -7.28 2.81
CA ILE A 102 -18.05 -7.60 4.24
C ILE A 102 -16.67 -7.37 4.83
N SER A 103 -15.60 -7.65 4.08
CA SER A 103 -14.21 -7.45 4.52
C SER A 103 -13.78 -5.98 4.49
N SER A 104 -14.61 -5.08 3.95
CA SER A 104 -14.29 -3.67 3.87
C SER A 104 -14.35 -3.00 5.25
N PRO A 105 -13.32 -2.21 5.67
CA PRO A 105 -13.37 -1.43 6.90
C PRO A 105 -14.52 -0.43 6.96
N ALA A 106 -14.99 0.04 5.82
CA ALA A 106 -16.11 0.97 5.70
C ALA A 106 -17.45 0.34 6.09
N SER A 107 -17.55 -1.00 6.11
CA SER A 107 -18.76 -1.75 6.50
C SER A 107 -18.85 -1.97 8.00
N ARG A 108 -17.84 -1.59 8.78
CA ARG A 108 -17.88 -1.71 10.24
C ARG A 108 -18.84 -0.68 10.80
N PRO A 109 -19.87 -1.06 11.55
CA PRO A 109 -20.75 -0.10 12.19
C PRO A 109 -19.96 0.78 13.17
N PRO A 110 -20.32 2.05 13.30
CA PRO A 110 -19.70 2.92 14.29
C PRO A 110 -19.87 2.32 15.68
N ALA A 111 -18.79 2.38 16.48
CA ALA A 111 -18.87 1.96 17.87
C ALA A 111 -20.01 2.72 18.55
N ARG A 112 -20.95 1.98 19.15
CA ARG A 112 -22.02 2.62 19.93
C ARG A 112 -21.37 3.34 21.09
N SER A 113 -21.57 4.65 21.15
CA SER A 113 -21.25 5.41 22.35
C SER A 113 -22.09 4.81 23.50
N LEU A 114 -21.40 4.29 24.50
CA LEU A 114 -22.08 3.88 25.74
C LEU A 114 -22.69 5.14 26.38
N PRO A 115 -23.97 5.12 26.76
CA PRO A 115 -24.54 6.25 27.48
C PRO A 115 -23.79 6.45 28.82
N PRO A 116 -23.64 7.67 29.26
CA PRO A 116 -22.96 7.97 30.52
C PRO A 116 -23.63 7.36 31.71
#